data_330ff3856e8fcbc35ce8575a72e38a31
#
_entry.id   330ff3856e8fcbc35ce8575a72e38a31
#
_cell.length_a   1.000
_cell.length_b   1.000
_cell.length_c   1.000
_cell.angle_alpha   90.00
_cell.angle_beta   90.00
_cell.angle_gamma   90.00
#
_symmetry.space_group_name_H-M   'P 1'
#
loop_
_entity.id
_entity.type
_entity.pdbx_description
1 polymer ?
#
loop_
_entity_poly.entity_id
_entity_poly.type
_entity_poly.pdbx_seq_one_letter_code
_entity_poly.pdbx_strand_id
1 'polypeptide(L)'
;VSAAYAREALTLITSQAARAGIPVPRYRFIAVGTPYPFPTETAAAFAEGLTDVIVFEELDSVLEEEMLKLAGARHLPLRVHGKLTGDANDRGENMTENIAGRLGRFFDRTHRSNGLAALVASTIGANDLSYEGPLPVRPPVLCAGCPHRGSFYAVKQALRGREAVLCGDIGCYTLGNAQPLDAVDTCLCMGAGITMAQGFAVAEPDKKQVAFVGDSTFFASAMTGIANAVYNGHDVTFAILDNATTAMTGSQPHPGTGVTLMGERRRPIVIEEVLHGLGIQHIGFANPHSLESSVAAARAAIDYEGPSAIIFRAPCIQLKKPDAPVTIDADKCTGCKKCITSIGCPGIGFDEGLRGPKSGTRGQAFVDTSLCDGCALCVQVCPFDAIQGAVGFGGAVPTEPAIYAPNPDPFQTGPIPRVLTDEVNDFQETEIAGESNETPGEVLGAVEGVPVAERIVHSEGPTGPLAGLPLSEEGGVR
;
A
#
# COMPACT_ATOMS: atom_id res chain seq x y z
N VAL A 1 -2.38 15.67 -3.73
CA VAL A 1 -2.70 16.01 -2.33
C VAL A 1 -2.31 17.45 -2.06
N SER A 2 -1.01 17.83 -2.09
CA SER A 2 -0.54 19.19 -1.78
C SER A 2 -1.22 20.30 -2.58
N ALA A 3 -1.59 20.06 -3.85
CA ALA A 3 -2.27 21.05 -4.68
C ALA A 3 -3.68 21.41 -4.16
N ALA A 4 -4.41 20.42 -3.60
CA ALA A 4 -5.73 20.68 -3.01
C ALA A 4 -5.60 21.53 -1.74
N TYR A 5 -4.69 21.15 -0.85
CA TYR A 5 -4.41 21.92 0.37
C TYR A 5 -3.89 23.34 0.08
N ALA A 6 -3.03 23.48 -0.94
CA ALA A 6 -2.54 24.81 -1.33
C ALA A 6 -3.65 25.71 -1.89
N ARG A 7 -4.60 25.15 -2.64
CA ARG A 7 -5.78 25.89 -3.13
C ARG A 7 -6.67 26.33 -1.98
N GLU A 8 -6.92 25.45 -1.03
CA GLU A 8 -7.71 25.76 0.17
C GLU A 8 -7.01 26.83 1.04
N ALA A 9 -5.70 26.68 1.24
CA ALA A 9 -4.90 27.68 1.96
C ALA A 9 -4.97 29.07 1.31
N LEU A 10 -4.90 29.16 -0.01
CA LEU A 10 -5.08 30.41 -0.76
C LEU A 10 -6.48 30.97 -0.56
N THR A 11 -7.51 30.13 -0.59
CA THR A 11 -8.90 30.55 -0.33
C THR A 11 -9.06 31.09 1.09
N LEU A 12 -8.47 30.42 2.08
CA LEU A 12 -8.45 30.86 3.46
C LEU A 12 -7.81 32.26 3.59
N ILE A 13 -6.59 32.41 3.05
CA ILE A 13 -5.86 33.69 3.09
C ILE A 13 -6.66 34.81 2.43
N THR A 14 -7.12 34.59 1.21
CA THR A 14 -7.83 35.63 0.44
C THR A 14 -9.14 36.06 1.10
N SER A 15 -9.92 35.12 1.63
CA SER A 15 -11.17 35.40 2.31
C SER A 15 -10.96 36.15 3.64
N GLN A 16 -9.97 35.77 4.43
CA GLN A 16 -9.66 36.43 5.69
C GLN A 16 -9.04 37.81 5.46
N ALA A 17 -8.14 37.93 4.48
CA ALA A 17 -7.55 39.21 4.10
C ALA A 17 -8.58 40.24 3.63
N ALA A 18 -9.56 39.79 2.84
CA ALA A 18 -10.67 40.65 2.40
C ALA A 18 -11.50 41.17 3.59
N ARG A 19 -11.78 40.31 4.58
CA ARG A 19 -12.49 40.73 5.82
C ARG A 19 -11.71 41.72 6.67
N ALA A 20 -10.36 41.56 6.69
CA ALA A 20 -9.46 42.39 7.46
C ALA A 20 -9.00 43.67 6.71
N GLY A 21 -9.39 43.84 5.44
CA GLY A 21 -8.93 44.94 4.61
C GLY A 21 -7.45 44.92 4.26
N ILE A 22 -6.81 43.72 4.31
CA ILE A 22 -5.38 43.50 3.99
C ILE A 22 -5.28 43.12 2.52
N PRO A 23 -4.48 43.83 1.70
CA PRO A 23 -4.32 43.48 0.30
C PRO A 23 -3.51 42.18 0.13
N VAL A 24 -4.01 41.26 -0.70
CA VAL A 24 -3.28 40.07 -1.12
C VAL A 24 -2.56 40.37 -2.44
N PRO A 25 -1.28 39.99 -2.60
CA PRO A 25 -0.55 40.14 -3.84
C PRO A 25 -1.23 39.42 -5.00
N ARG A 26 -1.04 39.90 -6.21
CA ARG A 26 -1.46 39.15 -7.40
C ARG A 26 -0.60 37.88 -7.53
N TYR A 27 -1.25 36.75 -7.71
CA TYR A 27 -0.58 35.47 -7.84
C TYR A 27 -1.13 34.62 -9.00
N ARG A 28 -0.36 33.64 -9.42
CA ARG A 28 -0.80 32.55 -10.30
C ARG A 28 -0.72 31.25 -9.52
N PHE A 29 -1.52 30.27 -9.89
CA PHE A 29 -1.51 28.93 -9.31
C PHE A 29 -1.47 27.89 -10.42
N ILE A 30 -0.59 26.90 -10.29
CA ILE A 30 -0.53 25.74 -11.17
C ILE A 30 -0.51 24.47 -10.32
N ALA A 31 -1.28 23.47 -10.72
CA ALA A 31 -1.20 22.11 -10.17
C ALA A 31 -0.55 21.19 -11.21
N VAL A 32 0.57 20.59 -10.85
CA VAL A 32 1.29 19.64 -11.71
C VAL A 32 0.77 18.25 -11.41
N GLY A 33 0.01 17.66 -12.34
CA GLY A 33 -0.57 16.33 -12.21
C GLY A 33 0.43 15.22 -12.52
N THR A 34 1.37 15.47 -13.43
CA THR A 34 2.41 14.51 -13.83
C THR A 34 3.78 15.16 -13.65
N PRO A 35 4.49 14.88 -12.54
CA PRO A 35 5.79 15.49 -12.26
C PRO A 35 6.92 14.95 -13.14
N TYR A 36 6.78 13.76 -13.71
CA TYR A 36 7.76 13.15 -14.59
C TYR A 36 7.11 12.49 -15.83
N PRO A 37 7.56 12.83 -17.08
CA PRO A 37 8.51 13.89 -17.37
C PRO A 37 7.97 15.27 -17.00
N PHE A 38 8.85 16.18 -16.52
CA PHE A 38 8.45 17.51 -16.09
C PHE A 38 7.86 18.33 -17.25
N PRO A 39 6.71 18.99 -17.10
CA PRO A 39 6.05 19.73 -18.17
C PRO A 39 6.73 21.08 -18.43
N THR A 40 7.93 21.07 -18.98
CA THR A 40 8.87 22.19 -19.10
C THR A 40 8.25 23.41 -19.78
N GLU A 41 7.54 23.23 -20.90
CA GLU A 41 6.95 24.36 -21.63
C GLU A 41 5.78 25.00 -20.88
N THR A 42 4.95 24.18 -20.23
CA THR A 42 3.85 24.67 -19.37
C THR A 42 4.41 25.44 -18.17
N ALA A 43 5.45 24.92 -17.54
CA ALA A 43 6.12 25.57 -16.42
C ALA A 43 6.81 26.88 -16.84
N ALA A 44 7.41 26.94 -18.02
CA ALA A 44 8.01 28.15 -18.57
C ALA A 44 6.94 29.23 -18.82
N ALA A 45 5.83 28.86 -19.44
CA ALA A 45 4.69 29.80 -19.66
C ALA A 45 4.07 30.27 -18.33
N PHE A 46 4.00 29.38 -17.34
CA PHE A 46 3.55 29.77 -15.99
C PHE A 46 4.48 30.78 -15.33
N ALA A 47 5.80 30.59 -15.48
CA ALA A 47 6.83 31.42 -14.86
C ALA A 47 7.02 32.78 -15.54
N GLU A 48 6.49 32.99 -16.76
CA GLU A 48 6.66 34.22 -17.52
C GLU A 48 6.19 35.46 -16.73
N GLY A 49 7.10 36.42 -16.52
CA GLY A 49 6.82 37.65 -15.78
C GLY A 49 6.66 37.49 -14.27
N LEU A 50 6.94 36.30 -13.70
CA LEU A 50 7.06 36.10 -12.27
C LEU A 50 8.48 36.41 -11.79
N THR A 51 8.59 36.91 -10.57
CA THR A 51 9.88 37.11 -9.87
C THR A 51 10.12 36.05 -8.82
N ASP A 52 9.06 35.48 -8.28
CA ASP A 52 9.09 34.52 -7.18
C ASP A 52 8.08 33.40 -7.43
N VAL A 53 8.47 32.15 -7.19
CA VAL A 53 7.61 30.98 -7.19
C VAL A 53 7.84 30.22 -5.90
N ILE A 54 6.77 29.78 -5.25
CA ILE A 54 6.85 28.84 -4.12
C ILE A 54 6.26 27.50 -4.52
N VAL A 55 6.97 26.41 -4.20
CA VAL A 55 6.59 25.02 -4.52
C VAL A 55 6.16 24.31 -3.25
N PHE A 56 4.99 23.66 -3.31
CA PHE A 56 4.51 22.73 -2.29
C PHE A 56 4.36 21.35 -2.88
N GLU A 57 5.13 20.41 -2.40
CA GLU A 57 5.14 19.02 -2.81
C GLU A 57 5.45 18.10 -1.63
N GLU A 58 5.04 16.85 -1.72
CA GLU A 58 5.34 15.87 -0.67
C GLU A 58 6.73 15.26 -0.86
N LEU A 59 7.36 14.87 0.24
CA LEU A 59 8.65 14.16 0.29
C LEU A 59 9.79 14.93 -0.41
N ASP A 60 10.31 14.42 -1.51
CA ASP A 60 11.47 14.98 -2.21
C ASP A 60 11.16 16.28 -2.97
N SER A 61 12.20 17.08 -3.24
CA SER A 61 12.11 18.39 -3.92
C SER A 61 12.11 18.27 -5.46
N VAL A 62 11.26 17.39 -6.00
CA VAL A 62 11.25 17.07 -7.46
C VAL A 62 10.84 18.28 -8.30
N LEU A 63 9.69 18.89 -7.98
CA LEU A 63 9.19 20.05 -8.74
C LEU A 63 10.03 21.30 -8.48
N GLU A 64 10.52 21.50 -7.26
CA GLU A 64 11.40 22.62 -6.92
C GLU A 64 12.70 22.56 -7.71
N GLU A 65 13.35 21.40 -7.77
CA GLU A 65 14.58 21.18 -8.54
C GLU A 65 14.37 21.38 -10.05
N GLU A 66 13.27 20.86 -10.59
CA GLU A 66 12.95 21.06 -12.01
C GLU A 66 12.65 22.54 -12.33
N MET A 67 12.00 23.27 -11.43
CA MET A 67 11.82 24.72 -11.58
C MET A 67 13.14 25.49 -11.50
N LEU A 68 14.06 25.08 -10.62
CA LEU A 68 15.43 25.65 -10.56
C LEU A 68 16.21 25.39 -11.84
N LYS A 69 16.16 24.15 -12.37
CA LYS A 69 16.77 23.79 -13.65
C LYS A 69 16.18 24.60 -14.80
N LEU A 70 14.85 24.74 -14.84
CA LEU A 70 14.17 25.57 -15.84
C LEU A 70 14.61 27.03 -15.77
N ALA A 71 14.62 27.62 -14.57
CA ALA A 71 15.01 29.00 -14.36
C ALA A 71 16.45 29.24 -14.82
N GLY A 72 17.37 28.35 -14.49
CA GLY A 72 18.77 28.41 -14.94
C GLY A 72 18.91 28.25 -16.44
N ALA A 73 18.31 27.23 -17.04
CA ALA A 73 18.40 26.91 -18.46
C ALA A 73 17.79 28.00 -19.38
N ARG A 74 16.72 28.65 -18.93
CA ARG A 74 16.03 29.71 -19.68
C ARG A 74 16.47 31.12 -19.25
N HIS A 75 17.44 31.24 -18.34
CA HIS A 75 17.90 32.52 -17.76
C HIS A 75 16.76 33.41 -17.25
N LEU A 76 15.77 32.78 -16.59
CA LEU A 76 14.63 33.52 -16.03
C LEU A 76 15.06 34.26 -14.74
N PRO A 77 14.65 35.53 -14.54
CA PRO A 77 14.90 36.25 -13.29
C PRO A 77 13.95 35.78 -12.17
N LEU A 78 13.92 34.48 -11.94
CA LEU A 78 12.98 33.78 -11.07
C LEU A 78 13.68 33.25 -9.82
N ARG A 79 13.18 33.61 -8.66
CA ARG A 79 13.56 32.97 -7.38
C ARG A 79 12.58 31.84 -7.08
N VAL A 80 13.12 30.66 -6.91
CA VAL A 80 12.35 29.47 -6.56
C VAL A 80 12.47 29.22 -5.06
N HIS A 81 11.33 29.08 -4.39
CA HIS A 81 11.20 28.84 -2.96
C HIS A 81 10.51 27.49 -2.76
N GLY A 82 10.93 26.77 -1.74
CA GLY A 82 10.36 25.47 -1.43
C GLY A 82 11.05 24.83 -0.25
N LYS A 83 11.32 23.52 -0.33
CA LYS A 83 12.00 22.76 0.71
C LYS A 83 13.47 23.15 0.83
N LEU A 84 14.16 23.33 -0.29
CA LEU A 84 15.58 23.68 -0.34
C LEU A 84 15.88 25.05 0.30
N THR A 85 14.90 25.96 0.27
CA THR A 85 14.99 27.28 0.91
C THR A 85 14.40 27.31 2.33
N GLY A 86 13.79 26.22 2.81
CA GLY A 86 13.08 26.16 4.08
C GLY A 86 11.70 26.82 4.05
N ASP A 87 11.22 27.24 2.90
CA ASP A 87 9.92 27.88 2.74
C ASP A 87 8.76 26.89 2.69
N ALA A 88 9.00 25.64 2.33
CA ALA A 88 8.07 24.52 2.44
C ALA A 88 8.59 23.46 3.43
N ASN A 89 7.70 22.56 3.91
CA ASN A 89 8.12 21.47 4.78
C ASN A 89 8.95 20.45 4.00
N ASP A 90 10.03 20.01 4.61
CA ASP A 90 10.92 18.95 4.11
C ASP A 90 10.43 17.54 4.52
N ARG A 91 9.52 17.45 5.46
CA ARG A 91 8.97 16.20 6.01
C ARG A 91 7.55 16.38 6.53
N GLY A 92 6.84 15.27 6.69
CA GLY A 92 5.46 15.28 7.14
C GLY A 92 4.49 15.68 6.02
N GLU A 93 3.22 15.71 6.35
CA GLU A 93 2.14 16.04 5.42
C GLU A 93 1.98 17.57 5.28
N ASN A 94 1.75 18.02 4.05
CA ASN A 94 1.37 19.41 3.78
C ASN A 94 -0.13 19.58 4.00
N MET A 95 -0.53 20.07 5.17
CA MET A 95 -1.92 20.42 5.48
C MET A 95 -2.21 21.87 5.18
N THR A 96 -3.50 22.20 5.06
CA THR A 96 -3.99 23.57 4.75
C THR A 96 -3.40 24.62 5.67
N GLU A 97 -3.38 24.38 6.98
CA GLU A 97 -2.88 25.30 8.00
C GLU A 97 -1.38 25.57 7.85
N ASN A 98 -0.62 24.51 7.61
CA ASN A 98 0.81 24.58 7.38
C ASN A 98 1.13 25.41 6.13
N ILE A 99 0.49 25.10 5.00
CA ILE A 99 0.68 25.81 3.75
C ILE A 99 0.22 27.27 3.90
N ALA A 100 -0.92 27.52 4.54
CA ALA A 100 -1.42 28.88 4.75
C ALA A 100 -0.44 29.73 5.56
N GLY A 101 0.12 29.19 6.65
CA GLY A 101 1.14 29.88 7.44
C GLY A 101 2.40 30.21 6.63
N ARG A 102 2.83 29.31 5.74
CA ARG A 102 4.01 29.50 4.88
C ARG A 102 3.72 30.50 3.75
N LEU A 103 2.55 30.43 3.13
CA LEU A 103 2.11 31.40 2.12
C LEU A 103 1.99 32.81 2.71
N GLY A 104 1.44 32.98 3.91
CA GLY A 104 1.38 34.27 4.59
C GLY A 104 2.77 34.89 4.75
N ARG A 105 3.74 34.13 5.25
CA ARG A 105 5.15 34.57 5.37
C ARG A 105 5.80 34.85 4.01
N PHE A 106 5.53 34.01 3.01
CA PHE A 106 6.02 34.20 1.65
C PHE A 106 5.52 35.52 1.05
N PHE A 107 4.23 35.81 1.13
CA PHE A 107 3.64 37.05 0.63
C PHE A 107 4.18 38.28 1.38
N ASP A 108 4.28 38.23 2.70
CA ASP A 108 4.81 39.36 3.47
C ASP A 108 6.26 39.67 3.11
N ARG A 109 7.08 38.65 2.87
CA ARG A 109 8.50 38.80 2.53
C ARG A 109 8.71 39.27 1.10
N THR A 110 8.02 38.69 0.13
CA THR A 110 8.25 38.93 -1.31
C THR A 110 7.55 40.17 -1.84
N HIS A 111 6.39 40.51 -1.31
CA HIS A 111 5.56 41.60 -1.80
C HIS A 111 5.30 42.70 -0.76
N ARG A 112 5.94 42.63 0.39
CA ARG A 112 5.77 43.60 1.49
C ARG A 112 4.29 43.82 1.88
N SER A 113 3.48 42.79 1.78
CA SER A 113 2.10 42.78 2.26
C SER A 113 2.15 42.55 3.78
N ASN A 114 2.17 43.65 4.51
CA ASN A 114 2.35 43.64 5.95
C ASN A 114 1.09 43.07 6.63
N GLY A 115 1.22 41.88 7.24
CA GLY A 115 0.24 41.37 8.16
C GLY A 115 -0.48 40.08 7.73
N LEU A 116 -0.24 39.51 6.54
CA LEU A 116 -0.86 38.27 6.13
C LEU A 116 -0.44 37.11 7.00
N ALA A 117 0.86 37.03 7.35
CA ALA A 117 1.37 35.99 8.26
C ALA A 117 0.71 36.05 9.64
N ALA A 118 0.58 37.26 10.20
CA ALA A 118 -0.07 37.44 11.50
C ALA A 118 -1.57 37.14 11.44
N LEU A 119 -2.26 37.57 10.37
CA LEU A 119 -3.66 37.25 10.15
C LEU A 119 -3.91 35.74 10.08
N VAL A 120 -3.11 35.03 9.29
CA VAL A 120 -3.22 33.58 9.16
C VAL A 120 -2.97 32.89 10.50
N ALA A 121 -1.91 33.29 11.22
CA ALA A 121 -1.60 32.74 12.54
C ALA A 121 -2.75 32.92 13.53
N SER A 122 -3.38 34.10 13.55
CA SER A 122 -4.53 34.36 14.43
C SER A 122 -5.77 33.56 14.01
N THR A 123 -6.00 33.36 12.71
CA THR A 123 -7.13 32.57 12.20
C THR A 123 -6.98 31.10 12.53
N ILE A 124 -5.80 30.55 12.32
CA ILE A 124 -5.49 29.14 12.66
C ILE A 124 -5.60 28.94 14.17
N GLY A 125 -5.00 29.80 14.98
CA GLY A 125 -5.06 29.72 16.44
C GLY A 125 -6.48 29.84 17.00
N ALA A 126 -7.35 30.65 16.39
CA ALA A 126 -8.75 30.78 16.80
C ALA A 126 -9.58 29.51 16.48
N ASN A 127 -9.17 28.74 15.49
CA ASN A 127 -9.81 27.49 15.09
C ASN A 127 -9.14 26.25 15.68
N ASP A 128 -8.13 26.42 16.50
CA ASP A 128 -7.45 25.31 17.18
C ASP A 128 -8.38 24.71 18.23
N LEU A 129 -9.02 23.62 17.85
CA LEU A 129 -9.86 22.78 18.70
C LEU A 129 -9.02 21.70 19.37
N SER A 130 -7.77 22.00 19.74
CA SER A 130 -6.88 21.03 20.35
C SER A 130 -7.55 20.36 21.56
N TYR A 131 -7.61 19.05 21.53
CA TYR A 131 -8.03 18.23 22.64
C TYR A 131 -6.84 18.03 23.59
N GLU A 132 -6.92 18.58 24.77
CA GLU A 132 -5.82 18.51 25.76
C GLU A 132 -5.64 17.14 26.42
N GLY A 133 -6.58 16.21 26.23
CA GLY A 133 -6.54 14.87 26.81
C GLY A 133 -5.68 13.90 25.98
N PRO A 134 -5.28 12.76 26.56
CA PRO A 134 -4.57 11.72 25.83
C PRO A 134 -5.49 11.08 24.78
N LEU A 135 -5.16 11.18 23.52
CA LEU A 135 -5.85 10.46 22.45
C LEU A 135 -5.42 8.99 22.47
N PRO A 136 -6.36 8.04 22.32
CA PRO A 136 -6.00 6.63 22.24
C PRO A 136 -5.19 6.37 20.97
N VAL A 137 -4.05 5.69 21.14
CA VAL A 137 -3.24 5.22 20.01
C VAL A 137 -4.03 4.15 19.25
N ARG A 138 -4.22 4.31 17.94
CA ARG A 138 -4.89 3.36 17.06
C ARG A 138 -3.97 3.00 15.90
N PRO A 139 -2.96 2.15 16.15
CA PRO A 139 -2.06 1.72 15.10
C PRO A 139 -2.83 0.94 14.02
N PRO A 140 -2.39 1.00 12.76
CA PRO A 140 -2.97 0.16 11.72
C PRO A 140 -2.77 -1.31 12.08
N VAL A 141 -3.79 -2.15 11.79
CA VAL A 141 -3.75 -3.59 12.04
C VAL A 141 -4.24 -4.34 10.81
N LEU A 142 -3.83 -5.59 10.67
CA LEU A 142 -4.41 -6.48 9.64
C LEU A 142 -5.93 -6.60 9.86
N CYS A 143 -6.70 -6.67 8.79
CA CYS A 143 -8.16 -6.84 8.84
C CYS A 143 -8.56 -8.09 9.63
N ALA A 144 -9.79 -8.13 10.12
CA ALA A 144 -10.41 -9.39 10.53
C ALA A 144 -10.50 -10.30 9.29
N GLY A 145 -10.32 -11.59 9.46
CA GLY A 145 -10.34 -12.53 8.33
C GLY A 145 -9.14 -12.48 7.38
N CYS A 146 -8.19 -11.57 7.57
CA CYS A 146 -7.03 -11.42 6.69
C CYS A 146 -6.22 -12.73 6.59
N PRO A 147 -5.96 -13.26 5.36
CA PRO A 147 -5.20 -14.48 5.15
C PRO A 147 -3.77 -14.41 5.69
N HIS A 148 -3.14 -13.24 5.66
CA HIS A 148 -1.76 -13.06 6.13
C HIS A 148 -1.57 -13.48 7.59
N ARG A 149 -2.62 -13.42 8.44
CA ARG A 149 -2.55 -13.88 9.83
C ARG A 149 -2.22 -15.37 9.93
N GLY A 150 -2.85 -16.19 9.08
CA GLY A 150 -2.57 -17.61 8.99
C GLY A 150 -1.19 -17.90 8.44
N SER A 151 -0.72 -17.14 7.46
CA SER A 151 0.63 -17.25 6.90
C SER A 151 1.71 -16.99 7.95
N PHE A 152 1.58 -15.88 8.71
CA PHE A 152 2.52 -15.56 9.79
C PHE A 152 2.49 -16.61 10.90
N TYR A 153 1.30 -17.05 11.30
CA TYR A 153 1.16 -18.14 12.26
C TYR A 153 1.90 -19.41 11.79
N ALA A 154 1.69 -19.80 10.53
CA ALA A 154 2.27 -21.01 9.97
C ALA A 154 3.81 -20.96 9.95
N VAL A 155 4.40 -19.85 9.50
CA VAL A 155 5.86 -19.67 9.47
C VAL A 155 6.42 -19.66 10.89
N LYS A 156 5.82 -18.95 11.84
CA LYS A 156 6.26 -18.93 13.24
C LYS A 156 6.17 -20.33 13.90
N GLN A 157 5.13 -21.10 13.60
CA GLN A 157 5.03 -22.48 14.13
C GLN A 157 6.06 -23.42 13.46
N ALA A 158 6.35 -23.23 12.18
CA ALA A 158 7.39 -23.99 11.47
C ALA A 158 8.79 -23.72 12.03
N LEU A 159 9.06 -22.49 12.45
CA LEU A 159 10.32 -22.03 13.04
C LEU A 159 10.44 -22.29 14.54
N ARG A 160 9.42 -22.84 15.18
CA ARG A 160 9.42 -23.02 16.64
C ARG A 160 10.63 -23.79 17.12
N GLY A 161 11.43 -23.19 18.02
CA GLY A 161 12.67 -23.77 18.56
C GLY A 161 13.90 -23.57 17.67
N ARG A 162 13.80 -22.74 16.63
CA ARG A 162 14.92 -22.35 15.75
C ARG A 162 15.11 -20.85 15.80
N GLU A 163 16.35 -20.41 15.70
CA GLU A 163 16.65 -19.00 15.45
C GLU A 163 16.41 -18.66 13.98
N ALA A 164 15.80 -17.52 13.72
CA ALA A 164 15.48 -17.07 12.38
C ALA A 164 15.48 -15.55 12.29
N VAL A 165 15.66 -15.02 11.08
CA VAL A 165 15.38 -13.62 10.75
C VAL A 165 14.22 -13.59 9.76
N LEU A 166 13.20 -12.80 10.10
CA LEU A 166 11.99 -12.65 9.33
C LEU A 166 12.03 -11.29 8.61
N CYS A 167 12.46 -11.31 7.35
CA CYS A 167 12.58 -10.12 6.54
C CYS A 167 11.24 -9.79 5.86
N GLY A 168 10.82 -8.55 5.93
CA GLY A 168 9.65 -8.04 5.22
C GLY A 168 9.95 -6.74 4.50
N ASP A 169 8.96 -6.24 3.84
CA ASP A 169 8.97 -4.96 3.16
C ASP A 169 7.59 -4.29 3.20
N ILE A 170 7.28 -3.38 2.28
CA ILE A 170 6.06 -2.57 2.33
C ILE A 170 4.89 -3.25 1.64
N GLY A 171 3.83 -3.50 2.39
CA GLY A 171 2.54 -4.04 2.00
C GLY A 171 1.67 -4.28 3.22
N CYS A 172 0.46 -4.83 3.06
CA CYS A 172 -0.37 -5.21 4.22
C CYS A 172 0.38 -6.14 5.18
N TYR A 173 1.27 -6.96 4.68
CA TYR A 173 2.09 -7.88 5.46
C TYR A 173 3.15 -7.18 6.34
N THR A 174 3.50 -5.92 6.10
CA THR A 174 4.29 -5.14 7.06
C THR A 174 3.65 -5.13 8.44
N LEU A 175 2.32 -5.12 8.50
CA LEU A 175 1.56 -5.13 9.75
C LEU A 175 1.70 -6.43 10.55
N GLY A 176 2.40 -7.44 10.00
CA GLY A 176 2.83 -8.63 10.74
C GLY A 176 3.90 -8.36 11.80
N ASN A 177 4.54 -7.17 11.79
CA ASN A 177 5.50 -6.75 12.82
C ASN A 177 4.83 -6.45 14.16
N ALA A 178 3.53 -6.11 14.16
CA ALA A 178 2.81 -5.75 15.37
C ALA A 178 2.47 -6.97 16.24
N GLN A 179 2.46 -6.74 17.55
CA GLN A 179 1.96 -7.74 18.49
C GLN A 179 0.49 -8.07 18.24
N PRO A 180 0.08 -9.32 18.42
CA PRO A 180 0.83 -10.46 18.94
C PRO A 180 1.53 -11.30 17.86
N LEU A 181 1.47 -10.89 16.59
CA LEU A 181 2.10 -11.65 15.50
C LEU A 181 3.63 -11.59 15.59
N ASP A 182 4.18 -10.38 15.70
CA ASP A 182 5.64 -10.19 15.87
C ASP A 182 6.42 -11.08 14.91
N ALA A 183 6.11 -10.97 13.63
CA ALA A 183 6.54 -11.91 12.58
C ALA A 183 7.33 -11.22 11.45
N VAL A 184 7.80 -10.00 11.69
CA VAL A 184 8.63 -9.25 10.74
C VAL A 184 9.66 -8.45 11.52
N ASP A 185 10.94 -8.82 11.37
CA ASP A 185 12.07 -8.19 12.07
C ASP A 185 12.59 -6.96 11.33
N THR A 186 12.50 -6.96 10.01
CA THR A 186 13.04 -5.88 9.17
C THR A 186 12.00 -5.41 8.16
N CYS A 187 12.00 -4.11 7.87
CA CYS A 187 11.13 -3.52 6.86
C CYS A 187 11.86 -2.35 6.18
N LEU A 188 11.90 -2.40 4.85
CA LEU A 188 12.47 -1.36 4.01
C LEU A 188 11.53 -1.11 2.82
N CYS A 189 12.02 -0.71 1.64
CA CYS A 189 11.19 -0.50 0.45
C CYS A 189 10.65 -1.82 -0.14
N MET A 190 9.62 -1.73 -1.01
CA MET A 190 9.00 -2.89 -1.66
C MET A 190 10.05 -3.77 -2.35
N GLY A 191 10.07 -5.07 -2.02
CA GLY A 191 11.01 -6.07 -2.52
C GLY A 191 12.33 -6.17 -1.76
N ALA A 192 12.65 -5.23 -0.88
CA ALA A 192 13.91 -5.24 -0.13
C ALA A 192 14.02 -6.43 0.84
N GLY A 193 12.91 -6.96 1.35
CA GLY A 193 12.92 -8.13 2.22
C GLY A 193 13.63 -9.33 1.59
N ILE A 194 13.45 -9.52 0.27
CA ILE A 194 14.10 -10.58 -0.49
C ILE A 194 15.64 -10.47 -0.49
N THR A 195 16.16 -9.26 -0.67
CA THR A 195 17.62 -9.03 -0.75
C THR A 195 18.23 -8.91 0.65
N MET A 196 17.50 -8.36 1.62
CA MET A 196 17.95 -8.31 3.02
C MET A 196 18.12 -9.73 3.60
N ALA A 197 17.18 -10.65 3.33
CA ALA A 197 17.29 -12.03 3.78
C ALA A 197 18.56 -12.72 3.24
N GLN A 198 18.98 -12.40 2.01
CA GLN A 198 20.23 -12.91 1.45
C GLN A 198 21.46 -12.34 2.18
N GLY A 199 21.39 -11.04 2.53
CA GLY A 199 22.44 -10.42 3.34
C GLY A 199 22.57 -11.11 4.72
N PHE A 200 21.44 -11.39 5.36
CA PHE A 200 21.43 -12.14 6.63
C PHE A 200 21.87 -13.60 6.46
N ALA A 201 21.55 -14.25 5.35
CA ALA A 201 22.05 -15.62 5.07
C ALA A 201 23.58 -15.69 5.03
N VAL A 202 24.23 -14.60 4.60
CA VAL A 202 25.70 -14.49 4.63
C VAL A 202 26.22 -14.08 6.00
N ALA A 203 25.55 -13.13 6.67
CA ALA A 203 26.03 -12.56 7.93
C ALA A 203 25.72 -13.46 9.16
N GLU A 204 24.61 -14.18 9.10
CA GLU A 204 24.10 -15.05 10.18
C GLU A 204 23.70 -16.44 9.64
N PRO A 205 24.65 -17.23 9.13
CA PRO A 205 24.37 -18.49 8.43
C PRO A 205 23.75 -19.58 9.32
N ASP A 206 23.88 -19.44 10.64
CA ASP A 206 23.32 -20.40 11.61
C ASP A 206 21.80 -20.18 11.84
N LYS A 207 21.25 -19.07 11.36
CA LYS A 207 19.83 -18.75 11.47
C LYS A 207 19.09 -19.07 10.18
N LYS A 208 17.83 -19.46 10.28
CA LYS A 208 16.95 -19.56 9.12
C LYS A 208 16.51 -18.18 8.63
N GLN A 209 16.53 -18.00 7.33
CA GLN A 209 16.14 -16.74 6.69
C GLN A 209 14.82 -16.90 5.97
N VAL A 210 13.81 -16.10 6.34
CA VAL A 210 12.51 -16.11 5.66
C VAL A 210 12.19 -14.69 5.21
N ALA A 211 11.87 -14.50 3.93
CA ALA A 211 11.46 -13.24 3.37
C ALA A 211 9.98 -13.26 2.99
N PHE A 212 9.19 -12.40 3.60
CA PHE A 212 7.78 -12.19 3.22
C PHE A 212 7.66 -11.18 2.08
N VAL A 213 6.87 -11.51 1.08
CA VAL A 213 6.57 -10.64 -0.05
C VAL A 213 5.13 -10.84 -0.52
N GLY A 214 4.40 -9.76 -0.79
CA GLY A 214 3.08 -9.83 -1.41
C GLY A 214 3.16 -10.12 -2.91
N ASP A 215 2.07 -10.60 -3.49
CA ASP A 215 1.94 -10.91 -4.92
C ASP A 215 2.25 -9.70 -5.83
N SER A 216 1.72 -8.54 -5.52
CA SER A 216 2.02 -7.31 -6.26
C SER A 216 3.50 -6.94 -6.19
N THR A 217 4.10 -6.98 -4.99
CA THR A 217 5.53 -6.69 -4.80
C THR A 217 6.40 -7.75 -5.48
N PHE A 218 5.96 -9.02 -5.52
CA PHE A 218 6.64 -10.07 -6.25
C PHE A 218 6.88 -9.68 -7.71
N PHE A 219 5.83 -9.23 -8.40
CA PHE A 219 5.94 -8.80 -9.79
C PHE A 219 6.65 -7.46 -9.96
N ALA A 220 6.51 -6.54 -9.00
CA ALA A 220 7.08 -5.20 -9.13
C ALA A 220 8.60 -5.16 -8.95
N SER A 221 9.16 -5.93 -8.00
CA SER A 221 10.55 -5.75 -7.60
C SER A 221 11.25 -6.98 -6.99
N ALA A 222 10.54 -8.06 -6.67
CA ALA A 222 11.15 -9.19 -5.98
C ALA A 222 11.87 -10.17 -6.90
N MET A 223 11.43 -10.32 -8.16
CA MET A 223 11.96 -11.33 -9.10
C MET A 223 13.47 -11.25 -9.29
N THR A 224 14.04 -10.07 -9.42
CA THR A 224 15.49 -9.87 -9.57
C THR A 224 16.26 -10.31 -8.34
N GLY A 225 15.73 -10.06 -7.15
CA GLY A 225 16.31 -10.53 -5.88
C GLY A 225 16.26 -12.05 -5.75
N ILE A 226 15.17 -12.69 -6.18
CA ILE A 226 15.05 -14.15 -6.19
C ILE A 226 16.04 -14.76 -7.18
N ALA A 227 16.17 -14.21 -8.39
CA ALA A 227 17.18 -14.64 -9.36
C ALA A 227 18.60 -14.56 -8.78
N ASN A 228 18.91 -13.50 -8.03
CA ASN A 228 20.20 -13.36 -7.36
C ASN A 228 20.42 -14.44 -6.28
N ALA A 229 19.39 -14.76 -5.50
CA ALA A 229 19.48 -15.82 -4.48
C ALA A 229 19.76 -17.20 -5.10
N VAL A 230 19.09 -17.52 -6.20
CA VAL A 230 19.31 -18.78 -6.95
C VAL A 230 20.72 -18.81 -7.52
N TYR A 231 21.16 -17.73 -8.17
CA TYR A 231 22.50 -17.62 -8.76
C TYR A 231 23.62 -17.83 -7.73
N ASN A 232 23.44 -17.27 -6.51
CA ASN A 232 24.45 -17.35 -5.45
C ASN A 232 24.22 -18.54 -4.49
N GLY A 233 23.14 -19.30 -4.62
CA GLY A 233 22.83 -20.47 -3.77
C GLY A 233 22.52 -20.10 -2.31
N HIS A 234 21.90 -18.94 -2.06
CA HIS A 234 21.57 -18.52 -0.68
C HIS A 234 20.45 -19.37 -0.08
N ASP A 235 20.63 -19.83 1.15
CA ASP A 235 19.61 -20.54 1.93
C ASP A 235 18.57 -19.55 2.47
N VAL A 236 17.57 -19.25 1.66
CA VAL A 236 16.48 -18.31 1.97
C VAL A 236 15.15 -18.90 1.54
N THR A 237 14.15 -18.85 2.42
CA THR A 237 12.77 -19.21 2.08
C THR A 237 11.97 -17.96 1.74
N PHE A 238 11.39 -17.91 0.54
CA PHE A 238 10.52 -16.84 0.08
C PHE A 238 9.06 -17.17 0.38
N ALA A 239 8.48 -16.50 1.36
CA ALA A 239 7.05 -16.63 1.71
C ALA A 239 6.23 -15.64 0.90
N ILE A 240 5.62 -16.09 -0.19
CA ILE A 240 4.83 -15.26 -1.09
C ILE A 240 3.37 -15.26 -0.62
N LEU A 241 2.86 -14.08 -0.32
CA LEU A 241 1.52 -13.86 0.21
C LEU A 241 0.59 -13.42 -0.93
N ASP A 242 0.03 -14.41 -1.64
CA ASP A 242 -0.81 -14.22 -2.80
C ASP A 242 -2.26 -14.02 -2.36
N ASN A 243 -2.71 -12.77 -2.39
CA ASN A 243 -4.07 -12.37 -2.02
C ASN A 243 -4.89 -11.81 -3.20
N ALA A 244 -4.38 -11.96 -4.42
CA ALA A 244 -5.00 -11.58 -5.68
C ALA A 244 -5.25 -10.07 -5.87
N THR A 245 -4.59 -9.19 -5.10
CA THR A 245 -4.75 -7.74 -5.26
C THR A 245 -3.66 -6.93 -4.56
N THR A 246 -3.40 -5.72 -5.05
CA THR A 246 -2.58 -4.71 -4.35
C THR A 246 -3.45 -4.00 -3.31
N ALA A 247 -3.77 -4.68 -2.20
CA ALA A 247 -4.84 -4.27 -1.28
C ALA A 247 -4.60 -2.93 -0.59
N MET A 248 -3.38 -2.68 -0.06
CA MET A 248 -3.07 -1.55 0.82
C MET A 248 -3.36 -0.18 0.19
N THR A 249 -3.15 -0.04 -1.10
CA THR A 249 -3.26 1.23 -1.83
C THR A 249 -4.56 1.40 -2.60
N GLY A 250 -5.54 0.51 -2.42
CA GLY A 250 -6.86 0.62 -3.03
C GLY A 250 -7.20 -0.48 -4.02
N SER A 251 -6.67 -1.68 -3.80
CA SER A 251 -7.00 -2.89 -4.56
C SER A 251 -6.69 -2.82 -6.07
N GLN A 252 -5.56 -2.21 -6.43
CA GLN A 252 -5.11 -2.15 -7.81
C GLN A 252 -4.79 -3.54 -8.36
N PRO A 253 -5.01 -3.75 -9.68
CA PRO A 253 -4.55 -4.96 -10.35
C PRO A 253 -3.02 -5.01 -10.43
N HIS A 254 -2.51 -6.24 -10.58
CA HIS A 254 -1.10 -6.53 -10.83
C HIS A 254 -0.99 -7.68 -11.85
N PRO A 255 0.19 -8.00 -12.40
CA PRO A 255 0.32 -9.00 -13.47
C PRO A 255 -0.32 -10.36 -13.19
N GLY A 256 -0.37 -10.79 -11.91
CA GLY A 256 -1.01 -12.06 -11.50
C GLY A 256 -2.54 -12.03 -11.48
N THR A 257 -3.18 -10.85 -11.56
CA THR A 257 -4.65 -10.75 -11.53
C THR A 257 -5.30 -10.98 -12.90
N GLY A 258 -4.53 -10.89 -13.99
CA GLY A 258 -5.06 -10.96 -15.35
C GLY A 258 -5.92 -9.76 -15.76
N VAL A 259 -5.81 -8.64 -15.04
CA VAL A 259 -6.46 -7.36 -15.37
C VAL A 259 -5.40 -6.31 -15.59
N THR A 260 -5.45 -5.59 -16.71
CA THR A 260 -4.52 -4.48 -16.98
C THR A 260 -4.90 -3.23 -16.21
N LEU A 261 -4.00 -2.25 -16.15
CA LEU A 261 -4.29 -0.94 -15.54
C LEU A 261 -5.53 -0.26 -16.13
N MET A 262 -5.80 -0.48 -17.41
CA MET A 262 -6.96 0.08 -18.13
C MET A 262 -8.21 -0.81 -18.06
N GLY A 263 -8.21 -1.86 -17.24
CA GLY A 263 -9.34 -2.75 -17.01
C GLY A 263 -9.52 -3.87 -18.04
N GLU A 264 -8.63 -3.99 -19.04
CA GLU A 264 -8.72 -5.08 -20.02
C GLU A 264 -8.32 -6.42 -19.41
N ARG A 265 -9.02 -7.48 -19.76
CA ARG A 265 -8.65 -8.84 -19.36
C ARG A 265 -7.53 -9.39 -20.22
N ARG A 266 -6.52 -9.96 -19.59
CA ARG A 266 -5.37 -10.63 -20.22
C ARG A 266 -5.08 -11.94 -19.47
N ARG A 267 -4.25 -12.80 -20.04
CA ARG A 267 -3.76 -13.98 -19.33
C ARG A 267 -2.93 -13.53 -18.12
N PRO A 268 -3.25 -14.00 -16.91
CA PRO A 268 -2.43 -13.71 -15.74
C PRO A 268 -1.04 -14.33 -15.86
N ILE A 269 -0.04 -13.68 -15.29
CA ILE A 269 1.28 -14.28 -15.11
C ILE A 269 1.23 -15.12 -13.84
N VAL A 270 1.60 -16.39 -13.97
CA VAL A 270 1.54 -17.37 -12.88
C VAL A 270 2.82 -17.32 -12.06
N ILE A 271 2.70 -17.07 -10.75
CA ILE A 271 3.84 -16.93 -9.83
C ILE A 271 4.74 -18.17 -9.86
N GLU A 272 4.14 -19.36 -9.87
CA GLU A 272 4.82 -20.64 -9.90
C GLU A 272 5.68 -20.81 -11.16
N GLU A 273 5.13 -20.44 -12.32
CA GLU A 273 5.86 -20.48 -13.60
C GLU A 273 7.09 -19.56 -13.57
N VAL A 274 6.93 -18.37 -12.98
CA VAL A 274 8.04 -17.44 -12.81
C VAL A 274 9.11 -17.99 -11.88
N LEU A 275 8.71 -18.51 -10.73
CA LEU A 275 9.65 -19.10 -9.76
C LEU A 275 10.44 -20.27 -10.38
N HIS A 276 9.77 -21.14 -11.10
CA HIS A 276 10.40 -22.22 -11.86
C HIS A 276 11.39 -21.68 -12.90
N GLY A 277 10.95 -20.67 -13.67
CA GLY A 277 11.80 -20.00 -14.67
C GLY A 277 13.04 -19.34 -14.07
N LEU A 278 12.95 -18.88 -12.83
CA LEU A 278 14.07 -18.34 -12.06
C LEU A 278 14.97 -19.41 -11.44
N GLY A 279 14.56 -20.69 -11.47
CA GLY A 279 15.35 -21.82 -10.98
C GLY A 279 15.05 -22.28 -9.56
N ILE A 280 13.97 -21.82 -8.92
CA ILE A 280 13.54 -22.34 -7.61
C ILE A 280 13.09 -23.78 -7.77
N GLN A 281 13.74 -24.69 -7.02
CA GLN A 281 13.49 -26.14 -7.09
C GLN A 281 12.39 -26.59 -6.13
N HIS A 282 12.26 -25.95 -4.96
CA HIS A 282 11.25 -26.28 -3.98
C HIS A 282 10.22 -25.16 -3.90
N ILE A 283 8.98 -25.43 -4.33
CA ILE A 283 7.85 -24.52 -4.26
C ILE A 283 6.72 -25.21 -3.51
N GLY A 284 6.45 -24.75 -2.29
CA GLY A 284 5.33 -25.22 -1.47
C GLY A 284 4.07 -24.37 -1.72
N PHE A 285 2.90 -24.95 -1.44
CA PHE A 285 1.60 -24.26 -1.50
C PHE A 285 0.82 -24.46 -0.22
N ALA A 286 0.13 -23.41 0.23
CA ALA A 286 -0.76 -23.50 1.37
C ALA A 286 -1.92 -22.52 1.26
N ASN A 287 -3.09 -22.94 1.73
CA ASN A 287 -4.18 -22.02 2.06
C ASN A 287 -3.96 -21.55 3.51
N PRO A 288 -3.68 -20.25 3.74
CA PRO A 288 -3.39 -19.74 5.08
C PRO A 288 -4.55 -19.86 6.07
N HIS A 289 -5.77 -20.14 5.58
CA HIS A 289 -6.92 -20.43 6.46
C HIS A 289 -6.96 -21.90 6.94
N SER A 290 -6.07 -22.76 6.46
CA SER A 290 -5.86 -24.13 6.94
C SER A 290 -4.52 -24.21 7.68
N LEU A 291 -4.53 -23.99 9.00
CA LEU A 291 -3.28 -23.80 9.76
C LEU A 291 -2.38 -25.01 9.78
N GLU A 292 -2.93 -26.21 9.95
CA GLU A 292 -2.13 -27.44 10.02
C GLU A 292 -1.35 -27.69 8.73
N SER A 293 -2.04 -27.67 7.60
CA SER A 293 -1.40 -27.86 6.28
C SER A 293 -0.42 -26.74 5.96
N SER A 294 -0.75 -25.50 6.34
CA SER A 294 0.14 -24.35 6.17
C SER A 294 1.44 -24.47 6.97
N VAL A 295 1.35 -24.95 8.21
CA VAL A 295 2.53 -25.20 9.05
C VAL A 295 3.41 -26.29 8.44
N ALA A 296 2.80 -27.38 7.94
CA ALA A 296 3.54 -28.48 7.31
C ALA A 296 4.26 -28.00 6.03
N ALA A 297 3.57 -27.27 5.16
CA ALA A 297 4.14 -26.72 3.94
C ALA A 297 5.26 -25.69 4.22
N ALA A 298 5.04 -24.78 5.19
CA ALA A 298 6.06 -23.82 5.60
C ALA A 298 7.30 -24.51 6.15
N ARG A 299 7.13 -25.57 6.95
CA ARG A 299 8.25 -26.35 7.48
C ARG A 299 9.04 -27.02 6.36
N ALA A 300 8.38 -27.65 5.40
CA ALA A 300 9.04 -28.29 4.27
C ALA A 300 9.88 -27.29 3.44
N ALA A 301 9.35 -26.07 3.23
CA ALA A 301 10.10 -25.03 2.53
C ALA A 301 11.31 -24.52 3.33
N ILE A 302 11.15 -24.31 4.64
CA ILE A 302 12.23 -23.85 5.54
C ILE A 302 13.30 -24.91 5.77
N ASP A 303 12.94 -26.20 5.70
CA ASP A 303 13.87 -27.33 5.88
C ASP A 303 14.65 -27.65 4.59
N TYR A 304 14.20 -27.13 3.45
CA TYR A 304 14.92 -27.29 2.18
C TYR A 304 16.25 -26.53 2.22
N GLU A 305 17.33 -27.17 1.79
CA GLU A 305 18.66 -26.57 1.70
C GLU A 305 18.78 -25.77 0.39
N GLY A 306 19.00 -24.47 0.49
CA GLY A 306 19.08 -23.53 -0.62
C GLY A 306 17.81 -22.68 -0.81
N PRO A 307 17.71 -21.94 -1.91
CA PRO A 307 16.60 -21.04 -2.16
C PRO A 307 15.29 -21.81 -2.40
N SER A 308 14.29 -21.55 -1.58
CA SER A 308 12.98 -22.19 -1.61
C SER A 308 11.86 -21.17 -1.61
N ALA A 309 10.66 -21.57 -2.00
CA ALA A 309 9.47 -20.72 -1.93
C ALA A 309 8.29 -21.46 -1.31
N ILE A 310 7.44 -20.71 -0.62
CA ILE A 310 6.10 -21.14 -0.24
C ILE A 310 5.11 -20.06 -0.68
N ILE A 311 4.05 -20.46 -1.39
CA ILE A 311 2.98 -19.58 -1.82
C ILE A 311 1.78 -19.80 -0.90
N PHE A 312 1.48 -18.80 -0.08
CA PHE A 312 0.27 -18.74 0.72
C PHE A 312 -0.82 -18.06 -0.12
N ARG A 313 -1.75 -18.84 -0.65
CA ARG A 313 -2.77 -18.34 -1.57
C ARG A 313 -4.15 -18.36 -0.96
N ALA A 314 -4.73 -17.18 -0.77
CA ALA A 314 -6.14 -16.98 -0.44
C ALA A 314 -6.54 -15.54 -0.77
N PRO A 315 -7.73 -15.29 -1.31
CA PRO A 315 -8.15 -13.95 -1.71
C PRO A 315 -8.13 -12.98 -0.53
N CYS A 316 -7.83 -11.71 -0.81
CA CYS A 316 -7.96 -10.64 0.17
C CYS A 316 -9.40 -10.63 0.71
N ILE A 317 -9.56 -10.44 2.03
CA ILE A 317 -10.88 -10.43 2.64
C ILE A 317 -11.80 -9.33 2.07
N GLN A 318 -11.22 -8.25 1.53
CA GLN A 318 -11.99 -7.18 0.88
C GLN A 318 -12.57 -7.60 -0.48
N LEU A 319 -12.08 -8.69 -1.07
CA LEU A 319 -12.58 -9.26 -2.33
C LEU A 319 -13.63 -10.36 -2.10
N LYS A 320 -13.93 -10.68 -0.86
CA LYS A 320 -14.81 -11.79 -0.50
C LYS A 320 -15.98 -11.30 0.37
N LYS A 321 -17.15 -11.90 0.16
CA LYS A 321 -18.28 -11.71 1.10
C LYS A 321 -17.97 -12.38 2.43
N PRO A 322 -18.26 -11.75 3.58
CA PRO A 322 -18.09 -12.36 4.88
C PRO A 322 -18.93 -13.63 5.03
N ASP A 323 -18.38 -14.63 5.71
CA ASP A 323 -19.15 -15.76 6.20
C ASP A 323 -19.80 -15.41 7.55
N ALA A 324 -20.65 -16.29 8.07
CA ALA A 324 -21.26 -16.08 9.37
C ALA A 324 -20.18 -15.95 10.48
N PRO A 325 -20.28 -14.96 11.37
CA PRO A 325 -19.34 -14.80 12.46
C PRO A 325 -19.21 -16.07 13.30
N VAL A 326 -18.01 -16.34 13.82
CA VAL A 326 -17.80 -17.43 14.77
C VAL A 326 -18.48 -17.09 16.10
N THR A 327 -18.78 -18.12 16.89
CA THR A 327 -19.37 -17.98 18.23
C THR A 327 -18.44 -18.55 19.28
N ILE A 328 -18.55 -18.05 20.52
CA ILE A 328 -17.79 -18.57 21.66
C ILE A 328 -18.76 -19.21 22.65
N ASP A 329 -18.52 -20.48 22.95
CA ASP A 329 -19.21 -21.25 23.99
C ASP A 329 -18.64 -20.81 25.36
N ALA A 330 -19.45 -20.07 26.10
CA ALA A 330 -19.09 -19.54 27.42
C ALA A 330 -18.78 -20.64 28.45
N ASP A 331 -19.38 -21.83 28.30
CA ASP A 331 -19.16 -22.94 29.22
C ASP A 331 -17.82 -23.64 28.98
N LYS A 332 -17.30 -23.53 27.76
CA LYS A 332 -16.01 -24.10 27.38
C LYS A 332 -14.84 -23.12 27.47
N CYS A 333 -15.11 -21.83 27.31
CA CYS A 333 -14.05 -20.82 27.33
C CYS A 333 -13.40 -20.72 28.70
N THR A 334 -12.09 -20.92 28.77
CA THR A 334 -11.30 -20.86 30.01
C THR A 334 -10.66 -19.50 30.27
N GLY A 335 -10.83 -18.51 29.36
CA GLY A 335 -10.16 -17.21 29.46
C GLY A 335 -8.65 -17.26 29.19
N CYS A 336 -8.15 -18.27 28.50
CA CYS A 336 -6.71 -18.46 28.26
C CYS A 336 -6.09 -17.48 27.25
N LYS A 337 -6.89 -16.69 26.54
CA LYS A 337 -6.48 -15.70 25.51
C LYS A 337 -5.72 -16.28 24.30
N LYS A 338 -5.65 -17.61 24.13
CA LYS A 338 -4.88 -18.26 23.05
C LYS A 338 -5.34 -17.82 21.66
N CYS A 339 -6.65 -17.67 21.45
CA CYS A 339 -7.23 -17.17 20.20
C CYS A 339 -6.76 -15.75 19.86
N ILE A 340 -6.53 -14.91 20.85
CA ILE A 340 -6.04 -13.53 20.69
C ILE A 340 -4.53 -13.54 20.44
N THR A 341 -3.75 -14.18 21.32
CA THR A 341 -2.28 -14.14 21.28
C THR A 341 -1.69 -14.93 20.12
N SER A 342 -2.43 -15.87 19.51
CA SER A 342 -1.94 -16.61 18.34
C SER A 342 -2.25 -15.94 17.01
N ILE A 343 -3.44 -15.32 16.88
CA ILE A 343 -3.96 -14.81 15.60
C ILE A 343 -4.00 -13.27 15.56
N GLY A 344 -4.18 -12.62 16.72
CA GLY A 344 -4.22 -11.16 16.79
C GLY A 344 -5.39 -10.50 16.05
N CYS A 345 -6.51 -11.21 15.86
CA CYS A 345 -7.64 -10.74 15.09
C CYS A 345 -8.41 -9.63 15.82
N PRO A 346 -8.70 -8.47 15.18
CA PRO A 346 -9.47 -7.40 15.82
C PRO A 346 -10.93 -7.77 16.06
N GLY A 347 -11.47 -8.79 15.39
CA GLY A 347 -12.83 -9.32 15.65
C GLY A 347 -12.95 -10.17 16.92
N ILE A 348 -11.84 -10.39 17.66
CA ILE A 348 -11.89 -11.11 18.95
C ILE A 348 -11.34 -10.21 20.06
N GLY A 349 -12.22 -9.89 21.00
CA GLY A 349 -11.90 -9.14 22.20
C GLY A 349 -11.82 -10.03 23.45
N PHE A 350 -11.52 -9.40 24.57
CA PHE A 350 -11.52 -10.03 25.88
C PHE A 350 -12.22 -9.13 26.90
N ASP A 351 -13.14 -9.70 27.64
CA ASP A 351 -13.87 -9.00 28.70
C ASP A 351 -13.60 -9.69 30.04
N GLU A 352 -13.01 -8.93 30.95
CA GLU A 352 -12.73 -9.39 32.32
C GLU A 352 -14.01 -9.53 33.16
N GLY A 353 -15.13 -8.95 32.75
CA GLY A 353 -16.45 -9.06 33.37
C GLY A 353 -17.20 -10.35 33.00
N LEU A 354 -16.96 -10.93 31.84
CA LEU A 354 -17.60 -12.16 31.41
C LEU A 354 -17.11 -13.36 32.23
N ARG A 355 -18.06 -14.21 32.67
CA ARG A 355 -17.78 -15.38 33.50
C ARG A 355 -18.44 -16.62 32.93
N GLY A 356 -17.79 -17.75 33.06
CA GLY A 356 -18.29 -19.05 32.75
C GLY A 356 -17.73 -20.12 33.70
N PRO A 357 -18.25 -21.35 33.68
CA PRO A 357 -17.84 -22.40 34.60
C PRO A 357 -16.34 -22.71 34.61
N LYS A 358 -15.68 -22.56 33.43
CA LYS A 358 -14.25 -22.86 33.27
C LYS A 358 -13.34 -21.66 33.35
N SER A 359 -13.84 -20.44 33.18
CA SER A 359 -13.00 -19.21 33.20
C SER A 359 -12.75 -18.70 34.64
N GLY A 360 -13.64 -18.98 35.57
CA GLY A 360 -13.55 -18.47 36.93
C GLY A 360 -13.50 -16.94 36.96
N THR A 361 -12.46 -16.38 37.59
CA THR A 361 -12.25 -14.92 37.71
C THR A 361 -11.44 -14.31 36.55
N ARG A 362 -10.98 -15.10 35.59
CA ARG A 362 -10.07 -14.63 34.52
C ARG A 362 -10.76 -13.78 33.46
N GLY A 363 -12.07 -13.86 33.29
CA GLY A 363 -12.78 -13.28 32.16
C GLY A 363 -12.85 -14.23 30.94
N GLN A 364 -13.46 -13.79 29.84
CA GLN A 364 -13.65 -14.61 28.66
C GLN A 364 -13.40 -13.79 27.38
N ALA A 365 -13.03 -14.49 26.31
CA ALA A 365 -13.01 -13.89 24.97
C ALA A 365 -14.46 -13.71 24.48
N PHE A 366 -14.66 -12.69 23.67
CA PHE A 366 -15.91 -12.45 22.94
C PHE A 366 -15.60 -12.16 21.46
N VAL A 367 -16.63 -12.28 20.62
CA VAL A 367 -16.55 -11.98 19.19
C VAL A 367 -17.29 -10.68 18.93
N ASP A 368 -16.62 -9.73 18.30
CA ASP A 368 -17.29 -8.58 17.71
C ASP A 368 -17.87 -9.01 16.35
N THR A 369 -19.17 -9.22 16.32
CA THR A 369 -19.87 -9.72 15.13
C THR A 369 -19.92 -8.69 14.00
N SER A 370 -19.65 -7.41 14.29
CA SER A 370 -19.55 -6.36 13.27
C SER A 370 -18.20 -6.37 12.52
N LEU A 371 -17.19 -7.01 13.11
CA LEU A 371 -15.85 -7.12 12.54
C LEU A 371 -15.52 -8.55 12.06
N CYS A 372 -16.22 -9.56 12.57
CA CYS A 372 -15.85 -10.95 12.29
C CYS A 372 -16.35 -11.42 10.93
N ASP A 373 -15.43 -11.80 10.06
CA ASP A 373 -15.69 -12.32 8.71
C ASP A 373 -15.84 -13.85 8.64
N GLY A 374 -15.88 -14.55 9.77
CA GLY A 374 -16.11 -16.00 9.81
C GLY A 374 -14.94 -16.88 9.33
N CYS A 375 -13.73 -16.36 9.17
CA CYS A 375 -12.57 -17.08 8.61
C CYS A 375 -12.09 -18.30 9.41
N ALA A 376 -12.58 -18.51 10.62
CA ALA A 376 -12.32 -19.65 11.49
C ALA A 376 -10.84 -19.93 11.88
N LEU A 377 -9.90 -18.98 11.68
CA LEU A 377 -8.52 -19.13 12.16
C LEU A 377 -8.45 -19.31 13.69
N CYS A 378 -9.30 -18.58 14.43
CA CYS A 378 -9.39 -18.66 15.87
C CYS A 378 -9.97 -19.99 16.38
N VAL A 379 -10.83 -20.65 15.59
CA VAL A 379 -11.36 -21.99 15.89
C VAL A 379 -10.21 -22.99 15.98
N GLN A 380 -9.31 -22.97 14.99
CA GLN A 380 -8.21 -23.94 14.86
C GLN A 380 -7.13 -23.80 15.95
N VAL A 381 -7.03 -22.64 16.60
CA VAL A 381 -6.05 -22.41 17.68
C VAL A 381 -6.65 -22.53 19.08
N CYS A 382 -7.97 -22.77 19.19
CA CYS A 382 -8.61 -22.91 20.48
C CYS A 382 -8.38 -24.31 21.06
N PRO A 383 -7.60 -24.48 22.16
CA PRO A 383 -7.30 -25.81 22.68
C PRO A 383 -8.45 -26.44 23.48
N PHE A 384 -9.59 -25.73 23.61
CA PHE A 384 -10.74 -26.14 24.41
C PHE A 384 -12.01 -26.33 23.59
N ASP A 385 -11.91 -26.21 22.25
CA ASP A 385 -13.06 -26.24 21.34
C ASP A 385 -14.20 -25.29 21.76
N ALA A 386 -13.81 -24.17 22.35
CA ALA A 386 -14.75 -23.15 22.81
C ALA A 386 -15.22 -22.20 21.70
N ILE A 387 -14.54 -22.16 20.58
CA ILE A 387 -14.89 -21.30 19.44
C ILE A 387 -15.48 -22.18 18.35
N GLN A 388 -16.67 -21.83 17.87
CA GLN A 388 -17.40 -22.58 16.85
C GLN A 388 -17.64 -21.70 15.62
N GLY A 389 -17.53 -22.28 14.46
CA GLY A 389 -17.75 -21.64 13.16
C GLY A 389 -17.48 -22.62 12.03
N ALA A 390 -17.89 -22.28 10.83
CA ALA A 390 -17.56 -23.08 9.66
C ALA A 390 -16.05 -23.04 9.43
N VAL A 391 -15.41 -24.19 9.52
CA VAL A 391 -14.01 -24.32 9.11
C VAL A 391 -14.00 -24.50 7.60
N GLY A 392 -13.48 -23.55 6.87
CA GLY A 392 -13.45 -23.68 5.42
C GLY A 392 -13.68 -22.38 4.66
N PHE A 393 -13.00 -21.33 5.06
CA PHE A 393 -12.92 -20.11 4.28
C PHE A 393 -12.18 -20.40 2.96
N GLY A 394 -12.98 -20.54 1.87
CA GLY A 394 -12.48 -20.86 0.53
C GLY A 394 -12.23 -22.34 0.32
N GLY A 395 -13.04 -22.93 -0.51
CA GLY A 395 -13.01 -24.25 -1.11
C GLY A 395 -11.88 -25.24 -0.82
N ALA A 396 -12.07 -26.48 -1.14
CA ALA A 396 -11.07 -27.54 -0.91
C ALA A 396 -9.67 -27.07 -1.33
N VAL A 397 -8.81 -26.94 -0.32
CA VAL A 397 -7.36 -26.84 -0.54
C VAL A 397 -6.99 -28.11 -1.32
N PRO A 398 -6.14 -28.04 -2.35
CA PRO A 398 -5.47 -29.24 -2.84
C PRO A 398 -4.81 -29.92 -1.65
N THR A 399 -5.26 -31.11 -1.29
CA THR A 399 -4.80 -31.85 -0.11
C THR A 399 -3.42 -32.45 -0.31
N GLU A 400 -2.83 -32.24 -1.47
CA GLU A 400 -1.45 -32.62 -1.79
C GLU A 400 -0.66 -31.37 -2.20
N PRO A 401 0.62 -31.27 -1.77
CA PRO A 401 1.50 -30.30 -2.38
C PRO A 401 1.50 -30.58 -3.88
N ALA A 402 0.89 -29.70 -4.65
CA ALA A 402 0.99 -29.80 -6.10
C ALA A 402 2.49 -29.65 -6.44
N ILE A 403 3.18 -30.78 -6.59
CA ILE A 403 4.46 -30.79 -7.27
C ILE A 403 4.11 -30.38 -8.69
N TYR A 404 4.44 -29.17 -9.06
CA TYR A 404 4.24 -28.67 -10.41
C TYR A 404 5.00 -29.59 -11.37
N ALA A 405 4.27 -30.38 -12.14
CA ALA A 405 4.83 -30.99 -13.33
C ALA A 405 4.90 -29.89 -14.40
N PRO A 406 6.07 -29.55 -14.94
CA PRO A 406 6.19 -28.54 -15.96
C PRO A 406 5.22 -28.89 -17.10
N ASN A 407 4.39 -27.93 -17.51
CA ASN A 407 3.54 -28.09 -18.66
C ASN A 407 4.43 -28.40 -19.88
N PRO A 408 4.31 -29.59 -20.51
CA PRO A 408 5.20 -29.97 -21.61
C PRO A 408 5.06 -29.08 -22.84
N ASP A 409 4.03 -28.24 -22.88
CA ASP A 409 3.84 -27.25 -23.95
C ASP A 409 3.42 -25.88 -23.40
N PRO A 410 4.37 -24.94 -23.24
CA PRO A 410 4.08 -23.59 -22.75
C PRO A 410 3.17 -22.78 -23.70
N PHE A 411 2.88 -23.28 -24.91
CA PHE A 411 2.02 -22.62 -25.91
C PHE A 411 0.65 -23.29 -26.08
N GLN A 412 0.39 -24.39 -25.36
CA GLN A 412 -0.97 -24.95 -25.38
C GLN A 412 -1.94 -24.04 -24.64
N THR A 413 -2.84 -23.46 -25.40
CA THR A 413 -4.00 -22.69 -24.92
C THR A 413 -5.12 -23.62 -24.44
N GLY A 414 -4.80 -24.56 -23.51
CA GLY A 414 -5.82 -25.33 -22.82
C GLY A 414 -6.47 -24.50 -21.71
N PRO A 415 -7.71 -24.79 -21.31
CA PRO A 415 -8.34 -24.05 -20.23
C PRO A 415 -7.52 -24.23 -18.94
N ILE A 416 -7.03 -23.13 -18.38
CA ILE A 416 -6.44 -23.07 -17.06
C ILE A 416 -7.47 -23.65 -16.07
N PRO A 417 -7.11 -24.52 -15.13
CA PRO A 417 -8.04 -24.94 -14.10
C PRO A 417 -8.60 -23.71 -13.39
N ARG A 418 -9.88 -23.46 -13.54
CA ARG A 418 -10.60 -22.31 -12.99
C ARG A 418 -10.83 -22.50 -11.48
N VAL A 419 -9.83 -22.32 -10.65
CA VAL A 419 -10.00 -22.39 -9.18
C VAL A 419 -10.23 -21.03 -8.56
N LEU A 420 -9.93 -19.93 -9.27
CA LEU A 420 -10.10 -18.56 -8.74
C LEU A 420 -10.89 -17.61 -9.67
N THR A 421 -11.28 -18.06 -10.88
CA THR A 421 -11.94 -17.15 -11.85
C THR A 421 -13.47 -17.15 -11.75
N ASP A 422 -14.09 -18.19 -11.20
CA ASP A 422 -15.55 -18.29 -11.20
C ASP A 422 -16.19 -17.60 -9.98
N GLU A 423 -15.48 -17.43 -8.87
CA GLU A 423 -16.01 -16.71 -7.70
C GLU A 423 -15.77 -15.19 -7.72
N VAL A 424 -14.80 -14.71 -8.51
CA VAL A 424 -14.55 -13.27 -8.69
C VAL A 424 -15.46 -12.65 -9.79
N ASN A 425 -16.10 -13.48 -10.61
CA ASN A 425 -16.92 -13.01 -11.72
C ASN A 425 -18.36 -12.62 -11.37
N ASP A 426 -18.79 -12.83 -10.11
CA ASP A 426 -20.13 -12.40 -9.64
C ASP A 426 -20.19 -10.98 -9.08
N PHE A 427 -19.10 -10.18 -9.22
CA PHE A 427 -19.26 -8.73 -9.16
C PHE A 427 -19.89 -8.25 -10.47
N GLN A 428 -21.16 -8.54 -10.64
CA GLN A 428 -22.00 -7.73 -11.49
C GLN A 428 -21.91 -6.31 -10.97
N GLU A 429 -21.61 -5.38 -11.88
CA GLU A 429 -21.87 -3.98 -11.72
C GLU A 429 -23.23 -3.79 -11.03
N THR A 430 -23.26 -3.60 -9.73
CA THR A 430 -24.36 -2.90 -9.12
C THR A 430 -24.20 -1.48 -9.65
N GLU A 431 -24.94 -1.21 -10.72
CA GLU A 431 -25.28 0.15 -11.10
C GLU A 431 -25.66 0.87 -9.81
N ILE A 432 -24.80 1.80 -9.40
CA ILE A 432 -25.22 2.85 -8.49
C ILE A 432 -26.13 3.71 -9.36
N ALA A 433 -27.41 3.31 -9.44
CA ALA A 433 -28.48 4.16 -9.93
C ALA A 433 -28.64 5.31 -8.93
N GLY A 434 -27.84 6.32 -9.13
CA GLY A 434 -27.97 7.64 -8.60
C GLY A 434 -28.10 8.56 -9.80
N GLU A 435 -29.30 8.62 -10.36
CA GLU A 435 -29.66 9.71 -11.25
C GLU A 435 -29.51 11.03 -10.50
N SER A 436 -28.48 11.80 -10.83
CA SER A 436 -28.58 13.25 -10.81
C SER A 436 -28.13 13.77 -12.17
N ASN A 437 -29.14 13.95 -13.02
CA ASN A 437 -29.08 14.86 -14.14
C ASN A 437 -28.86 16.27 -13.57
N GLU A 438 -27.62 16.67 -13.41
CA GLU A 438 -27.24 18.08 -13.37
C GLU A 438 -26.05 18.27 -14.30
N THR A 439 -26.37 18.88 -15.42
CA THR A 439 -25.43 19.53 -16.34
C THR A 439 -24.43 20.39 -15.56
N PRO A 440 -23.10 20.34 -15.85
CA PRO A 440 -22.15 21.27 -15.27
C PRO A 440 -22.33 22.62 -15.95
N GLY A 441 -23.17 23.42 -15.37
CA GLY A 441 -23.43 24.78 -15.77
C GLY A 441 -23.86 25.58 -14.54
N GLU A 442 -23.06 26.58 -14.22
CA GLU A 442 -23.42 27.69 -13.34
C GLU A 442 -23.51 27.46 -11.82
N VAL A 443 -22.35 27.35 -11.16
CA VAL A 443 -22.16 28.00 -9.85
C VAL A 443 -20.79 28.65 -9.83
N LEU A 444 -20.73 29.88 -10.31
CA LEU A 444 -19.64 30.79 -9.95
C LEU A 444 -20.23 32.21 -9.92
N GLY A 445 -20.56 32.64 -8.74
CA GLY A 445 -20.66 34.07 -8.46
C GLY A 445 -19.30 34.69 -8.71
N ALA A 446 -19.20 35.46 -9.78
CA ALA A 446 -18.02 36.23 -10.13
C ALA A 446 -17.71 37.23 -9.02
N VAL A 447 -16.59 37.04 -8.35
CA VAL A 447 -15.89 38.13 -7.68
C VAL A 447 -15.07 38.79 -8.77
N GLU A 448 -15.53 39.91 -9.27
CA GLU A 448 -14.81 40.71 -10.24
C GLU A 448 -13.46 41.13 -9.67
N GLY A 449 -12.37 40.74 -10.37
CA GLY A 449 -11.02 41.27 -10.12
C GLY A 449 -9.86 40.26 -10.10
N VAL A 450 -10.06 38.96 -10.28
CA VAL A 450 -8.97 37.99 -10.29
C VAL A 450 -9.02 37.13 -11.55
N PRO A 451 -8.15 37.34 -12.55
CA PRO A 451 -8.03 36.37 -13.65
C PRO A 451 -7.29 35.14 -13.16
N VAL A 452 -8.03 34.08 -12.90
CA VAL A 452 -7.47 32.74 -12.67
C VAL A 452 -7.32 32.08 -14.03
N ALA A 453 -6.10 31.89 -14.50
CA ALA A 453 -5.82 31.03 -15.64
C ALA A 453 -5.75 29.58 -15.14
N GLU A 454 -6.85 28.87 -15.19
CA GLU A 454 -6.90 27.44 -14.93
C GLU A 454 -6.68 26.70 -16.26
N ARG A 455 -5.56 26.04 -16.42
CA ARG A 455 -5.36 25.04 -17.48
C ARG A 455 -5.06 23.70 -16.81
N ILE A 456 -6.04 22.84 -16.82
CA ILE A 456 -5.84 21.40 -16.65
C ILE A 456 -5.38 20.90 -18.00
N VAL A 457 -4.12 20.53 -18.14
CA VAL A 457 -3.60 19.89 -19.34
C VAL A 457 -3.80 18.40 -19.19
N HIS A 458 -4.83 17.86 -19.82
CA HIS A 458 -4.87 16.43 -20.14
C HIS A 458 -3.94 16.22 -21.34
N SER A 459 -2.85 15.49 -21.16
CA SER A 459 -2.01 15.06 -22.27
C SER A 459 -2.71 13.95 -23.03
N GLU A 460 -3.33 14.28 -24.17
CA GLU A 460 -3.64 13.26 -25.18
C GLU A 460 -2.32 12.78 -25.78
N GLY A 461 -2.03 11.48 -25.63
CA GLY A 461 -0.90 10.84 -26.25
C GLY A 461 -1.01 10.87 -27.78
N PRO A 462 0.09 10.91 -28.53
CA PRO A 462 0.03 10.95 -29.99
C PRO A 462 -0.44 9.62 -30.56
N THR A 463 -1.61 9.60 -31.14
CA THR A 463 -2.07 8.55 -32.07
C THR A 463 -1.54 8.88 -33.45
N GLY A 464 -0.45 8.23 -33.85
CA GLY A 464 0.04 8.27 -35.24
C GLY A 464 0.96 7.08 -35.52
N PRO A 465 0.82 6.44 -36.70
CA PRO A 465 1.59 5.25 -37.03
C PRO A 465 3.04 5.59 -37.32
N LEU A 466 3.97 4.87 -36.70
CA LEU A 466 5.39 4.87 -37.05
C LEU A 466 5.56 4.31 -38.46
N ALA A 467 5.75 5.18 -39.46
CA ALA A 467 6.22 4.83 -40.79
C ALA A 467 7.74 5.00 -40.84
N GLY A 468 8.38 3.97 -41.36
CA GLY A 468 9.78 3.66 -41.35
C GLY A 468 10.77 4.78 -41.70
N LEU A 469 11.90 4.69 -41.02
CA LEU A 469 13.15 5.32 -41.45
C LEU A 469 14.14 4.22 -41.86
N PRO A 470 14.86 4.38 -42.98
CA PRO A 470 15.79 3.39 -43.49
C PRO A 470 17.10 3.39 -42.70
N LEU A 471 17.62 2.20 -42.46
CA LEU A 471 18.99 1.96 -42.01
C LEU A 471 19.96 2.37 -43.10
N SER A 472 20.87 3.28 -42.83
CA SER A 472 22.08 3.50 -43.61
C SER A 472 23.26 2.85 -42.89
N GLU A 473 23.86 1.90 -43.60
CA GLU A 473 25.17 1.32 -43.29
C GLU A 473 26.29 2.36 -43.50
N GLU A 474 27.37 2.10 -42.79
CA GLU A 474 28.77 2.37 -43.07
C GLU A 474 29.57 3.20 -42.07
N GLY A 475 30.67 2.57 -41.67
CA GLY A 475 31.97 3.17 -41.39
C GLY A 475 32.43 3.16 -39.94
N GLY A 476 33.10 2.20 -39.39
CA GLY A 476 34.48 1.80 -39.61
C GLY A 476 35.47 2.55 -38.68
N VAL A 477 36.05 1.82 -37.68
CA VAL A 477 37.42 1.90 -37.15
C VAL A 477 37.90 3.20 -36.47
N ARG A 478 38.02 3.21 -35.14
CA ARG A 478 39.27 3.05 -34.32
C ARG A 478 38.93 3.13 -32.85
#